data_94ab86dcb2e6ed87cd65e83ea9ad8bb7
#
_entry.id   94ab86dcb2e6ed87cd65e83ea9ad8bb7
#
_cell.length_a   1.000
_cell.length_b   1.000
_cell.length_c   1.000
_cell.angle_alpha   90.00
_cell.angle_beta   90.00
_cell.angle_gamma   90.00
#
_symmetry.space_group_name_H-M   'P 1'
#
loop_
_entity.id
_entity.type
_entity.pdbx_description
1 polymer ?
#
loop_
_entity_poly.entity_id
_entity_poly.type
_entity_poly.pdbx_seq_one_letter_code
_entity_poly.pdbx_strand_id
1 'polypeptide(L)'
;NLKDLVIGDKNAVLVATRILGYGKDYTFSYLGEEYKIDLTTLKNKEFDVSLVEEGKNEFKYKLPHTGTDITFKILNGNDEKKIQKELSGLKKINKNSSPELSTRLKYIITSVGEEKESKTIREFVDNFLLARDSRALREYINQNQPDIDLTYTLDDGEEVKVPIGLTFFWPDYGDSIWSQS
;
A
#
# COMPACT_ATOMS: atom_id res chain seq x y z
N ASN A 1 -17.53 -0.42 4.90
CA ASN A 1 -17.41 0.34 3.66
C ASN A 1 -15.99 0.13 3.10
N LEU A 2 -15.86 0.01 1.75
CA LEU A 2 -14.57 -0.26 1.08
C LEU A 2 -13.48 0.79 1.42
N LYS A 3 -13.88 1.99 1.79
CA LYS A 3 -12.98 3.08 2.19
C LYS A 3 -12.35 2.91 3.58
N ASP A 4 -12.94 2.07 4.39
CA ASP A 4 -12.52 1.82 5.77
C ASP A 4 -11.56 0.62 5.83
N LEU A 5 -11.49 -0.18 4.76
CA LEU A 5 -10.57 -1.31 4.65
C LEU A 5 -9.12 -0.83 4.49
N VAL A 6 -8.20 -1.53 5.10
CA VAL A 6 -6.77 -1.39 4.82
C VAL A 6 -6.48 -1.82 3.37
N ILE A 7 -5.34 -1.35 2.82
CA ILE A 7 -5.04 -1.55 1.39
C ILE A 7 -5.05 -3.02 1.00
N GLY A 8 -4.48 -3.90 1.82
CA GLY A 8 -4.41 -5.34 1.53
C GLY A 8 -5.78 -6.01 1.49
N ASP A 9 -6.67 -5.71 2.45
CA ASP A 9 -8.05 -6.21 2.43
C ASP A 9 -8.82 -5.69 1.20
N LYS A 10 -8.54 -4.45 0.81
CA LYS A 10 -9.09 -3.89 -0.42
C LYS A 10 -8.64 -4.68 -1.65
N ASN A 11 -7.36 -5.03 -1.74
CA ASN A 11 -6.81 -5.84 -2.83
C ASN A 11 -7.48 -7.21 -2.88
N ALA A 12 -7.69 -7.87 -1.73
CA ALA A 12 -8.42 -9.14 -1.64
C ALA A 12 -9.83 -9.04 -2.21
N VAL A 13 -10.58 -8.01 -1.83
CA VAL A 13 -11.94 -7.76 -2.35
C VAL A 13 -11.91 -7.48 -3.86
N LEU A 14 -10.92 -6.73 -4.36
CA LEU A 14 -10.77 -6.43 -5.78
C LEU A 14 -10.50 -7.70 -6.61
N VAL A 15 -9.60 -8.58 -6.14
CA VAL A 15 -9.30 -9.86 -6.81
C VAL A 15 -10.53 -10.76 -6.80
N ALA A 16 -11.22 -10.90 -5.66
CA ALA A 16 -12.46 -11.69 -5.58
C ALA A 16 -13.55 -11.15 -6.52
N THR A 17 -13.73 -9.84 -6.59
CA THR A 17 -14.71 -9.20 -7.49
C THR A 17 -14.35 -9.46 -8.96
N ARG A 18 -13.06 -9.40 -9.32
CA ARG A 18 -12.60 -9.72 -10.68
C ARG A 18 -12.91 -11.16 -11.06
N ILE A 19 -12.62 -12.11 -10.15
CA ILE A 19 -12.89 -13.54 -10.38
C ILE A 19 -14.40 -13.78 -10.59
N LEU A 20 -15.23 -13.17 -9.75
CA LEU A 20 -16.69 -13.30 -9.85
C LEU A 20 -17.27 -12.68 -11.13
N GLY A 21 -16.73 -11.55 -11.58
CA GLY A 21 -17.23 -10.83 -12.75
C GLY A 21 -16.74 -11.37 -14.10
N TYR A 22 -15.49 -11.81 -14.17
CA TYR A 22 -14.79 -12.12 -15.43
C TYR A 22 -14.06 -13.47 -15.41
N GLY A 23 -14.23 -14.27 -14.37
CA GLY A 23 -13.53 -15.54 -14.22
C GLY A 23 -12.12 -15.39 -13.64
N LYS A 24 -11.50 -16.55 -13.40
CA LYS A 24 -10.23 -16.67 -12.69
C LYS A 24 -9.01 -16.34 -13.54
N ASP A 25 -9.11 -16.48 -14.86
CA ASP A 25 -8.01 -16.26 -15.79
C ASP A 25 -7.75 -14.76 -15.98
N TYR A 26 -6.50 -14.35 -15.82
CA TYR A 26 -6.08 -12.96 -16.03
C TYR A 26 -4.81 -12.93 -16.89
N THR A 27 -4.87 -12.15 -17.97
CA THR A 27 -3.74 -11.91 -18.88
C THR A 27 -3.20 -10.50 -18.66
N PHE A 28 -1.89 -10.37 -18.55
CA PHE A 28 -1.20 -9.08 -18.46
C PHE A 28 0.07 -9.11 -19.32
N SER A 29 0.52 -7.92 -19.74
CA SER A 29 1.76 -7.78 -20.50
C SER A 29 2.88 -7.32 -19.61
N TYR A 30 4.07 -7.95 -19.74
CA TYR A 30 5.30 -7.55 -19.11
C TYR A 30 6.44 -7.59 -20.13
N LEU A 31 7.20 -6.51 -20.27
CA LEU A 31 8.29 -6.34 -21.24
C LEU A 31 7.92 -6.68 -22.70
N GLY A 32 6.63 -6.55 -23.05
CA GLY A 32 6.11 -6.81 -24.41
C GLY A 32 5.65 -8.26 -24.65
N GLU A 33 5.74 -9.11 -23.65
CA GLU A 33 5.20 -10.48 -23.66
C GLU A 33 3.92 -10.57 -22.86
N GLU A 34 3.02 -11.51 -23.26
CA GLU A 34 1.77 -11.75 -22.55
C GLU A 34 1.89 -12.94 -21.60
N TYR A 35 1.43 -12.75 -20.37
CA TYR A 35 1.41 -13.77 -19.32
C TYR A 35 -0.01 -14.00 -18.86
N LYS A 36 -0.40 -15.28 -18.76
CA LYS A 36 -1.70 -15.69 -18.27
C LYS A 36 -1.56 -16.38 -16.92
N ILE A 37 -2.28 -15.88 -15.92
CA ILE A 37 -2.29 -16.44 -14.57
C ILE A 37 -3.70 -16.84 -14.14
N ASP A 38 -3.79 -17.81 -13.23
CA ASP A 38 -5.00 -18.15 -12.50
C ASP A 38 -5.04 -17.37 -11.19
N LEU A 39 -5.93 -16.39 -11.08
CA LEU A 39 -6.05 -15.51 -9.90
C LEU A 39 -6.40 -16.28 -8.61
N THR A 40 -6.93 -17.50 -8.71
CA THR A 40 -7.22 -18.32 -7.53
C THR A 40 -5.96 -18.90 -6.88
N THR A 41 -4.84 -18.88 -7.60
CA THR A 41 -3.54 -19.34 -7.09
C THR A 41 -2.83 -18.28 -6.23
N LEU A 42 -3.28 -17.02 -6.30
CA LEU A 42 -2.74 -15.96 -5.47
C LEU A 42 -3.01 -16.24 -3.99
N LYS A 43 -1.97 -16.18 -3.18
CA LYS A 43 -2.03 -16.48 -1.75
C LYS A 43 -2.16 -15.19 -0.95
N ASN A 44 -2.76 -15.30 0.23
CA ASN A 44 -2.64 -14.23 1.21
C ASN A 44 -1.19 -14.16 1.70
N LYS A 45 -0.69 -12.95 1.84
CA LYS A 45 0.59 -12.70 2.48
C LYS A 45 0.49 -13.11 3.95
N GLU A 46 1.48 -13.84 4.44
CA GLU A 46 1.52 -14.21 5.85
C GLU A 46 1.56 -12.95 6.72
N PHE A 47 0.68 -12.92 7.70
CA PHE A 47 0.55 -11.82 8.64
C PHE A 47 0.45 -12.37 10.07
N ASP A 48 1.29 -11.85 10.95
CA ASP A 48 1.26 -12.23 12.36
C ASP A 48 0.12 -11.49 13.08
N VAL A 49 -1.01 -12.17 13.24
CA VAL A 49 -2.19 -11.63 13.92
C VAL A 49 -1.95 -11.29 15.40
N SER A 50 -0.89 -11.83 16.01
CA SER A 50 -0.55 -11.52 17.42
C SER A 50 -0.04 -10.08 17.60
N LEU A 51 0.38 -9.43 16.52
CA LEU A 51 0.84 -8.04 16.53
C LEU A 51 -0.31 -7.03 16.63
N VAL A 52 -1.55 -7.48 16.50
CA VAL A 52 -2.75 -6.63 16.46
C VAL A 52 -3.71 -7.02 17.58
N GLU A 53 -4.16 -6.06 18.36
CA GLU A 53 -5.32 -6.25 19.21
C GLU A 53 -6.57 -6.31 18.31
N GLU A 54 -7.45 -7.30 18.57
CA GLU A 54 -8.66 -7.51 17.79
C GLU A 54 -9.48 -6.20 17.66
N GLY A 55 -9.79 -5.85 16.42
CA GLY A 55 -10.54 -4.63 16.09
C GLY A 55 -9.76 -3.32 16.14
N LYS A 56 -8.45 -3.34 16.41
CA LYS A 56 -7.62 -2.14 16.43
C LYS A 56 -6.60 -2.15 15.27
N ASN A 57 -6.55 -1.03 14.55
CA ASN A 57 -5.50 -0.77 13.56
C ASN A 57 -4.42 0.13 14.20
N GLU A 58 -3.77 -0.38 15.24
CA GLU A 58 -2.70 0.32 15.96
C GLU A 58 -1.63 -0.69 16.39
N PHE A 59 -0.39 -0.43 15.98
CA PHE A 59 0.77 -1.29 16.18
C PHE A 59 1.85 -0.54 16.95
N LYS A 60 2.55 -1.23 17.85
CA LYS A 60 3.71 -0.69 18.56
C LYS A 60 4.99 -1.01 17.83
N TYR A 61 5.89 -0.07 17.75
CA TYR A 61 7.21 -0.28 17.16
C TYR A 61 8.25 0.59 17.85
N LYS A 62 9.43 0.03 18.12
CA LYS A 62 10.57 0.76 18.65
C LYS A 62 11.55 1.05 17.51
N LEU A 63 11.79 2.33 17.25
CA LEU A 63 12.74 2.76 16.21
C LEU A 63 14.15 2.28 16.56
N PRO A 64 14.82 1.51 15.68
CA PRO A 64 16.04 0.80 16.05
C PRO A 64 17.26 1.70 16.29
N HIS A 65 17.31 2.89 15.69
CA HIS A 65 18.46 3.79 15.81
C HIS A 65 18.31 4.83 16.93
N THR A 66 17.13 5.41 17.05
CA THR A 66 16.87 6.40 18.10
C THR A 66 16.35 5.77 19.40
N GLY A 67 15.85 4.53 19.34
CA GLY A 67 15.21 3.87 20.49
C GLY A 67 13.86 4.47 20.86
N THR A 68 13.31 5.36 20.04
CA THR A 68 12.03 6.02 20.29
C THR A 68 10.89 5.02 20.12
N ASP A 69 10.02 4.91 21.10
CA ASP A 69 8.80 4.12 21.00
C ASP A 69 7.76 4.92 20.21
N ILE A 70 7.15 4.28 19.23
CA ILE A 70 6.07 4.86 18.43
C ILE A 70 4.90 3.89 18.34
N THR A 71 3.72 4.40 18.07
CA THR A 71 2.62 3.60 17.51
C THR A 71 2.35 4.03 16.09
N PHE A 72 1.92 3.09 15.26
CA PHE A 72 1.57 3.34 13.87
C PHE A 72 0.32 2.56 13.46
N LYS A 73 -0.26 2.94 12.35
CA LYS A 73 -1.41 2.25 11.73
C LYS A 73 -1.14 1.92 10.27
N ILE A 74 -1.86 0.94 9.76
CA ILE A 74 -1.94 0.67 8.32
C ILE A 74 -2.95 1.64 7.71
N LEU A 75 -2.56 2.33 6.62
CA LEU A 75 -3.42 3.31 5.96
C LEU A 75 -4.63 2.63 5.31
N ASN A 76 -5.77 3.29 5.41
CA ASN A 76 -7.00 2.91 4.73
C ASN A 76 -7.35 3.91 3.61
N GLY A 77 -8.44 3.64 2.87
CA GLY A 77 -8.84 4.48 1.75
C GLY A 77 -9.22 5.92 2.12
N ASN A 78 -9.63 6.18 3.37
CA ASN A 78 -9.91 7.54 3.85
C ASN A 78 -8.62 8.30 4.14
N ASP A 79 -7.62 7.61 4.70
CA ASP A 79 -6.30 8.19 4.94
C ASP A 79 -5.63 8.57 3.62
N GLU A 80 -5.70 7.69 2.60
CA GLU A 80 -5.18 7.96 1.26
C GLU A 80 -5.79 9.23 0.64
N LYS A 81 -7.09 9.45 0.79
CA LYS A 81 -7.75 10.67 0.32
C LYS A 81 -7.23 11.92 1.02
N LYS A 82 -7.02 11.86 2.33
CA LYS A 82 -6.48 12.99 3.10
C LYS A 82 -5.05 13.29 2.67
N ILE A 83 -4.22 12.25 2.51
CA ILE A 83 -2.83 12.38 2.01
C ILE A 83 -2.82 13.03 0.62
N GLN A 84 -3.63 12.56 -0.33
CA GLN A 84 -3.69 13.12 -1.67
C GLN A 84 -4.14 14.58 -1.68
N LYS A 85 -5.11 14.94 -0.83
CA LYS A 85 -5.54 16.33 -0.66
C LYS A 85 -4.41 17.23 -0.13
N GLU A 86 -3.67 16.76 0.88
CA GLU A 86 -2.53 17.51 1.45
C GLU A 86 -1.41 17.66 0.42
N LEU A 87 -1.01 16.58 -0.27
CA LEU A 87 0.00 16.62 -1.32
C LEU A 87 -0.37 17.57 -2.46
N SER A 88 -1.63 17.59 -2.88
CA SER A 88 -2.12 18.51 -3.90
C SER A 88 -2.03 19.95 -3.45
N GLY A 89 -2.26 20.23 -2.17
CA GLY A 89 -2.06 21.57 -1.57
C GLY A 89 -0.59 21.98 -1.57
N LEU A 90 0.31 21.10 -1.13
CA LEU A 90 1.75 21.36 -1.06
C LEU A 90 2.38 21.57 -2.44
N LYS A 91 1.97 20.82 -3.47
CA LYS A 91 2.43 21.02 -4.87
C LYS A 91 2.07 22.38 -5.44
N LYS A 92 0.96 22.99 -4.99
CA LYS A 92 0.57 24.36 -5.41
C LYS A 92 1.51 25.42 -4.82
N ILE A 93 2.08 25.16 -3.64
CA ILE A 93 2.98 26.09 -2.94
C ILE A 93 4.42 25.92 -3.44
N ASN A 94 4.87 24.68 -3.60
CA ASN A 94 6.24 24.38 -4.06
C ASN A 94 6.24 23.25 -5.10
N LYS A 95 6.41 23.60 -6.36
CA LYS A 95 6.39 22.65 -7.49
C LYS A 95 7.56 21.66 -7.49
N ASN A 96 8.67 21.99 -6.84
CA ASN A 96 9.91 21.19 -6.86
C ASN A 96 10.08 20.26 -5.66
N SER A 97 9.20 20.32 -4.65
CA SER A 97 9.26 19.43 -3.51
C SER A 97 8.38 18.20 -3.72
N SER A 98 8.89 17.03 -3.40
CA SER A 98 8.10 15.80 -3.32
C SER A 98 8.02 15.34 -1.85
N PRO A 99 7.14 15.97 -1.04
CA PRO A 99 7.01 15.65 0.38
C PRO A 99 6.17 14.39 0.63
N GLU A 100 6.03 13.52 -0.39
CA GLU A 100 5.11 12.37 -0.32
C GLU A 100 5.44 11.45 0.84
N LEU A 101 6.73 11.11 1.01
CA LEU A 101 7.16 10.21 2.07
C LEU A 101 6.88 10.78 3.46
N SER A 102 7.30 12.02 3.72
CA SER A 102 7.06 12.66 5.02
C SER A 102 5.57 12.85 5.29
N THR A 103 4.79 13.24 4.28
CA THR A 103 3.35 13.36 4.42
C THR A 103 2.73 12.00 4.79
N ARG A 104 3.08 10.91 4.10
CA ARG A 104 2.58 9.57 4.44
C ARG A 104 2.92 9.16 5.86
N LEU A 105 4.16 9.38 6.30
CA LEU A 105 4.61 9.06 7.67
C LEU A 105 3.83 9.82 8.74
N LYS A 106 3.43 11.07 8.49
CA LYS A 106 2.57 11.88 9.38
C LYS A 106 1.17 11.30 9.57
N TYR A 107 0.70 10.47 8.64
CA TYR A 107 -0.59 9.77 8.74
C TYR A 107 -0.45 8.33 9.23
N ILE A 108 0.70 7.72 9.03
CA ILE A 108 1.03 6.37 9.50
C ILE A 108 1.28 6.36 11.00
N ILE A 109 2.13 7.27 11.51
CA ILE A 109 2.47 7.36 12.94
C ILE A 109 1.28 7.92 13.72
N THR A 110 0.88 7.25 14.79
CA THR A 110 -0.27 7.61 15.64
C THR A 110 0.14 8.10 17.01
N SER A 111 1.36 7.77 17.48
CA SER A 111 1.96 8.38 18.66
C SER A 111 3.49 8.38 18.60
N VAL A 112 4.11 9.27 19.37
CA VAL A 112 5.56 9.32 19.63
C VAL A 112 5.73 9.29 21.15
N GLY A 113 6.26 8.17 21.68
CA GLY A 113 6.11 7.89 23.10
C GLY A 113 4.64 7.84 23.50
N GLU A 114 4.27 8.63 24.49
CA GLU A 114 2.88 8.76 24.96
C GLU A 114 2.09 9.85 24.23
N GLU A 115 2.76 10.68 23.43
CA GLU A 115 2.17 11.84 22.77
C GLU A 115 1.42 11.44 21.48
N LYS A 116 0.12 11.77 21.43
CA LYS A 116 -0.78 11.46 20.30
C LYS A 116 -1.22 12.71 19.53
N GLU A 117 -0.75 13.89 19.92
CA GLU A 117 -1.13 15.13 19.27
C GLU A 117 -0.57 15.18 17.83
N SER A 118 -1.42 15.47 16.87
CA SER A 118 -1.05 15.54 15.45
C SER A 118 0.10 16.53 15.17
N LYS A 119 0.14 17.63 15.92
CA LYS A 119 1.20 18.63 15.81
C LYS A 119 2.55 18.05 16.22
N THR A 120 2.61 17.35 17.36
CA THR A 120 3.83 16.71 17.87
C THR A 120 4.32 15.62 16.92
N ILE A 121 3.41 14.81 16.38
CA ILE A 121 3.76 13.77 15.40
C ILE A 121 4.33 14.40 14.12
N ARG A 122 3.73 15.47 13.61
CA ARG A 122 4.22 16.19 12.42
C ARG A 122 5.60 16.81 12.65
N GLU A 123 5.80 17.45 13.79
CA GLU A 123 7.10 18.02 14.17
C GLU A 123 8.17 16.93 14.30
N PHE A 124 7.83 15.79 14.90
CA PHE A 124 8.72 14.64 14.98
C PHE A 124 9.14 14.13 13.60
N VAL A 125 8.19 13.93 12.69
CA VAL A 125 8.49 13.46 11.33
C VAL A 125 9.35 14.44 10.55
N ASP A 126 9.10 15.74 10.70
CA ASP A 126 9.82 16.77 9.95
C ASP A 126 11.22 17.04 10.47
N ASN A 127 11.46 16.91 11.80
CA ASN A 127 12.68 17.41 12.40
C ASN A 127 13.52 16.35 13.15
N PHE A 128 12.90 15.24 13.58
CA PHE A 128 13.55 14.29 14.49
C PHE A 128 13.63 12.85 13.95
N LEU A 129 12.75 12.47 13.02
CA LEU A 129 12.74 11.13 12.47
C LEU A 129 13.94 10.92 11.53
N LEU A 130 14.90 10.10 11.96
CA LEU A 130 16.06 9.78 11.14
C LEU A 130 15.66 8.99 9.88
N ALA A 131 16.37 9.23 8.77
CA ALA A 131 16.14 8.51 7.50
C ALA A 131 16.26 6.98 7.67
N ARG A 132 17.18 6.51 8.52
CA ARG A 132 17.37 5.09 8.83
C ARG A 132 16.18 4.51 9.58
N ASP A 133 15.64 5.22 10.56
CA ASP A 133 14.45 4.80 11.33
C ASP A 133 13.20 4.82 10.44
N SER A 134 13.06 5.83 9.59
CA SER A 134 11.99 5.89 8.58
C SER A 134 12.03 4.69 7.63
N ARG A 135 13.21 4.28 7.20
CA ARG A 135 13.39 3.09 6.35
C ARG A 135 13.01 1.81 7.09
N ALA A 136 13.53 1.62 8.30
CA ALA A 136 13.24 0.46 9.13
C ALA A 136 11.75 0.31 9.43
N LEU A 137 11.06 1.42 9.76
CA LEU A 137 9.61 1.43 9.97
C LEU A 137 8.85 0.99 8.70
N ARG A 138 9.21 1.49 7.54
CA ARG A 138 8.55 1.12 6.27
C ARG A 138 8.77 -0.34 5.91
N GLU A 139 9.97 -0.86 6.11
CA GLU A 139 10.30 -2.27 5.91
C GLU A 139 9.49 -3.15 6.85
N TYR A 140 9.38 -2.76 8.12
CA TYR A 140 8.56 -3.47 9.11
C TYR A 140 7.07 -3.48 8.73
N ILE A 141 6.52 -2.33 8.30
CA ILE A 141 5.12 -2.24 7.83
C ILE A 141 4.90 -3.15 6.63
N ASN A 142 5.80 -3.11 5.63
CA ASN A 142 5.67 -3.93 4.42
C ASN A 142 5.73 -5.44 4.72
N GLN A 143 6.47 -5.86 5.73
CA GLN A 143 6.57 -7.25 6.14
C GLN A 143 5.33 -7.72 6.94
N ASN A 144 4.72 -6.82 7.71
CA ASN A 144 3.68 -7.14 8.68
C ASN A 144 2.29 -6.60 8.34
N GLN A 145 2.07 -6.06 7.13
CA GLN A 145 0.73 -5.67 6.71
C GLN A 145 0.02 -6.82 5.99
N PRO A 146 -1.29 -7.04 6.25
CA PRO A 146 -2.08 -7.99 5.48
C PRO A 146 -2.16 -7.54 4.03
N ASP A 147 -1.94 -8.46 3.10
CA ASP A 147 -2.09 -8.21 1.66
C ASP A 147 -2.28 -9.54 0.92
N ILE A 148 -2.63 -9.48 -0.36
CA ILE A 148 -2.48 -10.61 -1.27
C ILE A 148 -1.07 -10.55 -1.86
N ASP A 149 -0.44 -11.70 -1.96
CA ASP A 149 0.79 -11.84 -2.74
C ASP A 149 0.44 -11.78 -4.22
N LEU A 150 0.68 -10.60 -4.79
CA LEU A 150 0.49 -10.33 -6.23
C LEU A 150 1.76 -10.62 -7.03
N THR A 151 2.65 -11.46 -6.52
CA THR A 151 3.86 -11.85 -7.21
C THR A 151 3.59 -13.08 -8.10
N TYR A 152 4.06 -13.01 -9.32
CA TYR A 152 4.05 -14.11 -10.28
C TYR A 152 5.49 -14.42 -10.71
N THR A 153 5.87 -15.69 -10.66
CA THR A 153 7.19 -16.13 -11.10
C THR A 153 7.12 -16.55 -12.57
N LEU A 154 7.92 -15.90 -13.40
CA LEU A 154 8.06 -16.22 -14.80
C LEU A 154 8.82 -17.54 -15.01
N ASP A 155 8.80 -18.08 -16.23
CA ASP A 155 9.45 -19.34 -16.57
C ASP A 155 10.98 -19.31 -16.40
N ASP A 156 11.59 -18.12 -16.47
CA ASP A 156 13.01 -17.87 -16.22
C ASP A 156 13.35 -17.68 -14.76
N GLY A 157 12.36 -17.71 -13.86
CA GLY A 157 12.49 -17.52 -12.42
C GLY A 157 12.45 -16.07 -11.96
N GLU A 158 12.26 -15.09 -12.87
CA GLU A 158 12.05 -13.69 -12.47
C GLU A 158 10.69 -13.52 -11.81
N GLU A 159 10.66 -12.76 -10.70
CA GLU A 159 9.43 -12.42 -10.00
C GLU A 159 8.91 -11.07 -10.49
N VAL A 160 7.70 -11.07 -11.01
CA VAL A 160 7.01 -9.85 -11.47
C VAL A 160 5.73 -9.60 -10.69
N LYS A 161 5.43 -8.34 -10.47
CA LYS A 161 4.21 -7.96 -9.77
C LYS A 161 3.04 -7.94 -10.74
N VAL A 162 1.99 -8.70 -10.43
CA VAL A 162 0.72 -8.72 -11.19
C VAL A 162 0.07 -7.34 -11.12
N PRO A 163 -0.14 -6.66 -12.25
CA PRO A 163 -0.70 -5.31 -12.25
C PRO A 163 -2.21 -5.34 -11.98
N ILE A 164 -2.67 -4.53 -11.02
CA ILE A 164 -4.09 -4.26 -10.81
C ILE A 164 -4.39 -2.88 -11.41
N GLY A 165 -4.72 -2.85 -12.68
CA GLY A 165 -5.05 -1.63 -13.43
C GLY A 165 -6.45 -1.65 -14.04
N LEU A 166 -6.69 -0.78 -15.00
CA LEU A 166 -7.97 -0.72 -15.73
C LEU A 166 -8.29 -2.03 -16.45
N THR A 167 -7.32 -2.64 -17.11
CA THR A 167 -7.48 -3.92 -17.83
C THR A 167 -7.79 -5.10 -16.90
N PHE A 168 -7.48 -4.98 -15.61
CA PHE A 168 -7.86 -5.97 -14.61
C PHE A 168 -9.38 -6.06 -14.43
N PHE A 169 -10.08 -4.92 -14.48
CA PHE A 169 -11.54 -4.86 -14.29
C PHE A 169 -12.32 -4.80 -15.60
N TRP A 170 -11.68 -4.37 -16.70
CA TRP A 170 -12.26 -4.27 -18.04
C TRP A 170 -11.29 -4.88 -19.03
N PRO A 171 -11.30 -6.23 -19.19
CA PRO A 171 -10.36 -6.92 -20.09
C PRO A 171 -10.44 -6.44 -21.54
N ASP A 172 -11.64 -6.04 -22.00
CA ASP A 172 -11.87 -5.55 -23.37
C ASP A 172 -11.47 -4.09 -23.59
N TYR A 173 -10.99 -3.39 -22.55
CA TYR A 173 -10.63 -1.96 -22.66
C TYR A 173 -9.38 -1.72 -23.53
N GLY A 174 -8.49 -2.72 -23.60
CA GLY A 174 -7.28 -2.67 -24.45
C GLY A 174 -7.57 -2.86 -25.94
N ASP A 175 -8.54 -3.69 -26.28
CA ASP A 175 -8.84 -4.05 -27.65
C ASP A 175 -9.63 -2.98 -28.43
N SER A 176 -10.36 -2.12 -27.72
CA SER A 176 -11.21 -1.08 -28.31
C SER A 176 -10.45 0.17 -28.78
N ILE A 177 -9.20 0.39 -28.36
CA ILE A 177 -8.44 1.61 -28.69
C ILE A 177 -7.62 1.43 -29.99
N TRP A 178 -7.29 0.20 -30.38
CA TRP A 178 -6.41 -0.09 -31.54
C TRP A 178 -7.11 -0.71 -32.74
N SER A 179 -8.42 -0.96 -32.70
CA SER A 179 -9.17 -1.56 -33.82
C SER A 179 -9.74 -0.56 -34.84
N GLN A 180 -9.38 0.74 -34.74
CA GLN A 180 -9.74 1.78 -35.71
C GLN A 180 -8.48 2.47 -36.26
N SER A 181 -7.71 1.73 -37.03
CA SER A 181 -6.72 2.34 -37.96
C SER A 181 -6.57 1.49 -39.20
#